data_4f37c7c61e4beab4be3cdc15b1fd07c4
#
_entry.id   4f37c7c61e4beab4be3cdc15b1fd07c4
#
_cell.length_a   1.000
_cell.length_b   1.000
_cell.length_c   1.000
_cell.angle_alpha   90.00
_cell.angle_beta   90.00
_cell.angle_gamma   90.00
#
_symmetry.space_group_name_H-M   'P 1'
#
loop_
_entity.id
_entity.type
_entity.pdbx_description
1 polymer ?
#
loop_
_entity_poly.entity_id
_entity_poly.type
_entity_poly.pdbx_seq_one_letter_code
_entity_poly.pdbx_strand_id
1 'polypeptide(L)'
;MAVSASIQALIAGETVAGSRISSRLLTELIQEGLLQIIIHGSRTSYRANNIEALKRFLIDKDENYRILDVGNSESRSSMASETGNSKLVTVRSCPGFPVNSYEPIECRLNDKPFIINPQEGFFLFVSDWRTFTIPNNITIIGIENMENFRKIHQQRVFFNEYLHKHGLSQKVLFVSRYPQSTDLREWMASIPNPYIHFGDFDLAGIHIFLSEFQKHLGIERTSFLIPEDISSRLRCGSTRRYNEQYARYKDIKSDRIEIQQLIDLIHHERKGYDQEGYISQ
;
A
#
# COMPACT_ATOMS: atom_id res chain seq x y z
N MET A 1 1.35 -6.39 -20.66
CA MET A 1 2.29 -7.09 -19.72
C MET A 1 3.56 -6.25 -19.60
N ALA A 2 4.12 -6.10 -18.42
CA ALA A 2 5.39 -5.41 -18.27
C ALA A 2 6.51 -6.22 -18.96
N VAL A 3 7.47 -5.54 -19.61
CA VAL A 3 8.66 -6.19 -20.19
C VAL A 3 9.42 -6.89 -19.07
N SER A 4 9.79 -8.15 -19.28
CA SER A 4 10.49 -8.94 -18.25
C SER A 4 11.84 -8.31 -17.88
N ALA A 5 12.25 -8.47 -16.62
CA ALA A 5 13.54 -7.97 -16.14
C ALA A 5 14.72 -8.52 -16.96
N SER A 6 14.59 -9.75 -17.50
CA SER A 6 15.60 -10.36 -18.35
C SER A 6 15.77 -9.64 -19.70
N ILE A 7 14.67 -9.21 -20.30
CA ILE A 7 14.70 -8.45 -21.55
C ILE A 7 15.25 -7.06 -21.30
N GLN A 8 14.86 -6.42 -20.20
CA GLN A 8 15.42 -5.11 -19.81
C GLN A 8 16.94 -5.19 -19.60
N ALA A 9 17.43 -6.23 -18.94
CA ALA A 9 18.86 -6.46 -18.74
C ALA A 9 19.62 -6.66 -20.09
N LEU A 10 19.04 -7.44 -21.03
CA LEU A 10 19.62 -7.59 -22.37
C LEU A 10 19.70 -6.26 -23.13
N ILE A 11 18.66 -5.42 -23.04
CA ILE A 11 18.63 -4.07 -23.66
C ILE A 11 19.61 -3.13 -22.97
N ALA A 12 19.87 -3.29 -21.67
CA ALA A 12 20.92 -2.57 -20.95
C ALA A 12 22.35 -3.06 -21.27
N GLY A 13 22.47 -4.09 -22.15
CA GLY A 13 23.76 -4.68 -22.54
C GLY A 13 24.33 -5.64 -21.49
N GLU A 14 23.52 -6.05 -20.54
CA GLU A 14 23.91 -7.00 -19.49
C GLU A 14 23.87 -8.47 -20.00
N THR A 15 24.54 -9.33 -19.26
CA THR A 15 24.55 -10.77 -19.52
C THR A 15 23.44 -11.47 -18.71
N VAL A 16 22.60 -12.26 -19.37
CA VAL A 16 21.45 -12.94 -18.78
C VAL A 16 21.54 -14.45 -18.93
N ALA A 17 21.25 -15.20 -17.87
CA ALA A 17 21.19 -16.66 -17.91
C ALA A 17 20.01 -17.12 -18.76
N GLY A 18 20.18 -18.17 -19.60
CA GLY A 18 19.14 -18.68 -20.49
C GLY A 18 17.86 -19.13 -19.79
N SER A 19 17.99 -19.64 -18.54
CA SER A 19 16.84 -20.04 -17.71
C SER A 19 15.91 -18.87 -17.31
N ARG A 20 16.34 -17.62 -17.48
CA ARG A 20 15.57 -16.40 -17.18
C ARG A 20 14.77 -15.88 -18.36
N ILE A 21 14.94 -16.46 -19.54
CA ILE A 21 14.25 -16.10 -20.79
C ILE A 21 13.36 -17.29 -21.16
N SER A 22 12.14 -17.05 -21.63
CA SER A 22 11.29 -18.16 -22.08
C SER A 22 11.98 -18.93 -23.22
N SER A 23 11.92 -20.24 -23.19
CA SER A 23 12.62 -21.11 -24.16
C SER A 23 12.27 -20.77 -25.61
N ARG A 24 11.00 -20.46 -25.87
CA ARG A 24 10.51 -20.07 -27.21
C ARG A 24 11.18 -18.78 -27.70
N LEU A 25 11.17 -17.73 -26.85
CA LEU A 25 11.76 -16.45 -27.22
C LEU A 25 13.28 -16.56 -27.34
N LEU A 26 13.93 -17.29 -26.44
CA LEU A 26 15.37 -17.53 -26.52
C LEU A 26 15.80 -18.19 -27.84
N THR A 27 15.07 -19.24 -28.26
CA THR A 27 15.34 -19.92 -29.53
C THR A 27 15.21 -18.96 -30.70
N GLU A 28 14.16 -18.16 -30.76
CA GLU A 28 13.94 -17.18 -31.83
C GLU A 28 15.05 -16.12 -31.86
N LEU A 29 15.44 -15.55 -30.70
CA LEU A 29 16.51 -14.56 -30.62
C LEU A 29 17.88 -15.11 -31.05
N ILE A 30 18.14 -16.40 -30.82
CA ILE A 30 19.36 -17.07 -31.24
C ILE A 30 19.31 -17.30 -32.77
N GLN A 31 18.18 -17.77 -33.31
CA GLN A 31 17.99 -18.00 -34.76
C GLN A 31 18.15 -16.73 -35.58
N GLU A 32 17.66 -15.60 -35.05
CA GLU A 32 17.81 -14.28 -35.67
C GLU A 32 19.21 -13.65 -35.43
N GLY A 33 20.12 -14.35 -34.77
CA GLY A 33 21.48 -13.88 -34.53
C GLY A 33 21.57 -12.66 -33.60
N LEU A 34 20.53 -12.40 -32.83
CA LEU A 34 20.42 -11.21 -31.95
C LEU A 34 21.15 -11.36 -30.62
N LEU A 35 21.55 -12.58 -30.24
CA LEU A 35 22.22 -12.89 -29.02
C LEU A 35 23.59 -13.51 -29.22
N GLN A 36 24.57 -13.05 -28.47
CA GLN A 36 25.86 -13.70 -28.28
C GLN A 36 25.74 -14.74 -27.17
N ILE A 37 26.23 -15.96 -27.45
CA ILE A 37 26.27 -17.03 -26.46
C ILE A 37 27.60 -16.95 -25.71
N ILE A 38 27.51 -16.92 -24.38
CA ILE A 38 28.66 -16.86 -23.46
C ILE A 38 28.65 -18.12 -22.59
N ILE A 39 29.69 -18.94 -22.70
CA ILE A 39 29.78 -20.22 -21.98
C ILE A 39 30.85 -20.11 -20.90
N HIS A 40 30.46 -20.36 -19.65
CA HIS A 40 31.34 -20.45 -18.50
C HIS A 40 31.16 -21.83 -17.80
N GLY A 41 32.03 -22.78 -18.16
CA GLY A 41 31.89 -24.16 -17.68
C GLY A 41 30.57 -24.79 -18.12
N SER A 42 29.75 -25.23 -17.18
CA SER A 42 28.42 -25.80 -17.45
C SER A 42 27.29 -24.76 -17.60
N ARG A 43 27.58 -23.47 -17.45
CA ARG A 43 26.57 -22.41 -17.48
C ARG A 43 26.61 -21.66 -18.79
N THR A 44 25.42 -21.50 -19.42
CA THR A 44 25.24 -20.72 -20.64
C THR A 44 24.50 -19.43 -20.30
N SER A 45 25.04 -18.31 -20.74
CA SER A 45 24.49 -16.97 -20.60
C SER A 45 24.45 -16.28 -21.96
N TYR A 46 23.66 -15.27 -22.09
CA TYR A 46 23.38 -14.57 -23.36
C TYR A 46 23.54 -13.07 -23.17
N ARG A 47 24.02 -12.40 -24.21
CA ARG A 47 24.12 -10.94 -24.29
C ARG A 47 23.63 -10.47 -25.66
N ALA A 48 23.05 -9.28 -25.75
CA ALA A 48 22.64 -8.72 -27.03
C ALA A 48 23.86 -8.44 -27.93
N ASN A 49 23.82 -8.92 -29.19
CA ASN A 49 24.81 -8.60 -30.21
C ASN A 49 24.70 -7.13 -30.66
N ASN A 50 23.45 -6.69 -30.87
CA ASN A 50 23.10 -5.35 -31.24
C ASN A 50 21.79 -4.97 -30.54
N ILE A 51 21.86 -4.01 -29.65
CA ILE A 51 20.72 -3.60 -28.80
C ILE A 51 19.58 -3.02 -29.66
N GLU A 52 19.89 -2.21 -30.66
CA GLU A 52 18.88 -1.59 -31.52
C GLU A 52 18.19 -2.63 -32.43
N ALA A 53 18.94 -3.60 -32.96
CA ALA A 53 18.35 -4.70 -33.70
C ALA A 53 17.45 -5.59 -32.84
N LEU A 54 17.87 -5.86 -31.58
CA LEU A 54 17.08 -6.60 -30.61
C LEU A 54 15.78 -5.85 -30.25
N LYS A 55 15.84 -4.54 -29.99
CA LYS A 55 14.67 -3.71 -29.75
C LYS A 55 13.66 -3.79 -30.91
N ARG A 56 14.13 -3.53 -32.15
CA ARG A 56 13.27 -3.58 -33.33
C ARG A 56 12.59 -4.91 -33.47
N PHE A 57 13.32 -6.01 -33.38
CA PHE A 57 12.76 -7.36 -33.45
C PHE A 57 11.68 -7.60 -32.39
N LEU A 58 11.91 -7.19 -31.15
CA LEU A 58 10.94 -7.34 -30.09
C LEU A 58 9.68 -6.51 -30.35
N ILE A 59 9.82 -5.26 -30.81
CA ILE A 59 8.70 -4.37 -31.12
C ILE A 59 7.87 -4.90 -32.29
N ASP A 60 8.51 -5.41 -33.35
CA ASP A 60 7.84 -6.00 -34.50
C ASP A 60 7.06 -7.28 -34.14
N LYS A 61 7.57 -8.01 -33.13
CA LYS A 61 6.94 -9.24 -32.66
C LYS A 61 5.73 -8.98 -31.73
N ASP A 62 5.80 -7.98 -30.86
CA ASP A 62 4.74 -7.64 -29.90
C ASP A 62 4.81 -6.15 -29.58
N GLU A 63 3.72 -5.44 -29.90
CA GLU A 63 3.59 -4.00 -29.66
C GLU A 63 3.84 -3.58 -28.20
N ASN A 64 3.69 -4.50 -27.23
CA ASN A 64 4.01 -4.23 -25.83
C ASN A 64 5.49 -3.87 -25.61
N TYR A 65 6.38 -4.23 -26.52
CA TYR A 65 7.79 -3.87 -26.46
C TYR A 65 8.08 -2.44 -26.94
N ARG A 66 7.10 -1.67 -27.47
CA ARG A 66 7.27 -0.25 -27.81
C ARG A 66 7.71 0.60 -26.61
N ILE A 67 7.46 0.14 -25.39
CA ILE A 67 7.99 0.77 -24.17
C ILE A 67 9.52 0.83 -24.15
N LEU A 68 10.22 -0.01 -24.91
CA LEU A 68 11.69 -0.02 -25.00
C LEU A 68 12.25 1.17 -25.79
N ASP A 69 11.44 1.83 -26.63
CA ASP A 69 11.81 3.02 -27.38
C ASP A 69 11.48 4.32 -26.62
N VAL A 70 10.63 4.21 -25.61
CA VAL A 70 10.17 5.34 -24.81
C VAL A 70 11.00 5.40 -23.55
N GLY A 71 11.62 6.53 -23.27
CA GLY A 71 12.30 6.79 -21.98
C GLY A 71 11.35 6.62 -20.80
N ASN A 72 11.85 6.76 -19.58
CA ASN A 72 11.05 6.65 -18.36
C ASN A 72 9.86 7.63 -18.39
N SER A 73 8.71 7.15 -18.89
CA SER A 73 7.48 7.93 -18.91
C SER A 73 6.86 7.91 -17.51
N GLU A 74 6.72 9.08 -16.89
CA GLU A 74 6.24 9.22 -15.52
C GLU A 74 4.71 9.09 -15.40
N SER A 75 3.95 9.12 -16.50
CA SER A 75 2.48 9.06 -16.44
C SER A 75 1.87 8.18 -17.54
N ARG A 76 0.65 7.69 -17.27
CA ARG A 76 -0.13 6.95 -18.28
C ARG A 76 -0.54 7.81 -19.48
N SER A 77 -0.73 9.11 -19.28
CA SER A 77 -1.10 10.04 -20.34
C SER A 77 0.06 10.31 -21.29
N SER A 78 1.29 10.50 -20.78
CA SER A 78 2.49 10.62 -21.62
C SER A 78 2.73 9.34 -22.41
N MET A 79 2.57 8.17 -21.78
CA MET A 79 2.69 6.89 -22.47
C MET A 79 1.65 6.73 -23.58
N ALA A 80 0.39 7.10 -23.32
CA ALA A 80 -0.67 7.05 -24.33
C ALA A 80 -0.39 8.00 -25.51
N SER A 81 0.15 9.20 -25.27
CA SER A 81 0.49 10.14 -26.33
C SER A 81 1.66 9.67 -27.18
N GLU A 82 2.64 8.97 -26.60
CA GLU A 82 3.86 8.53 -27.28
C GLU A 82 3.70 7.18 -28.01
N THR A 83 2.91 6.25 -27.42
CA THR A 83 2.80 4.87 -27.96
C THR A 83 1.40 4.49 -28.40
N GLY A 84 0.39 5.31 -28.13
CA GLY A 84 -1.03 4.97 -28.33
C GLY A 84 -1.58 3.98 -27.30
N ASN A 85 -0.78 3.51 -26.35
CA ASN A 85 -1.19 2.48 -25.37
C ASN A 85 -0.75 2.81 -23.94
N SER A 86 -1.66 3.35 -23.13
CA SER A 86 -1.40 3.72 -21.74
C SER A 86 -1.15 2.53 -20.80
N LYS A 87 -1.36 1.28 -21.26
CA LYS A 87 -1.23 0.07 -20.44
C LYS A 87 0.16 -0.56 -20.49
N LEU A 88 1.07 -0.02 -21.30
CA LEU A 88 2.45 -0.50 -21.40
C LEU A 88 3.24 -0.26 -20.11
N VAL A 89 2.84 0.73 -19.31
CA VAL A 89 3.45 1.02 -18.01
C VAL A 89 2.46 0.75 -16.88
N THR A 90 2.94 0.13 -15.82
CA THR A 90 2.20 -0.04 -14.57
C THR A 90 2.32 1.22 -13.73
N VAL A 91 1.73 2.33 -14.19
CA VAL A 91 1.60 3.56 -13.41
C VAL A 91 0.24 3.60 -12.74
N ARG A 92 0.21 3.93 -11.45
CA ARG A 92 -1.05 4.09 -10.73
C ARG A 92 -1.87 5.22 -11.32
N SER A 93 -3.11 4.94 -11.68
CA SER A 93 -4.02 5.93 -12.27
C SER A 93 -4.55 6.94 -11.26
N CYS A 94 -4.53 6.61 -9.98
CA CYS A 94 -5.01 7.47 -8.89
C CYS A 94 -4.10 7.33 -7.66
N PRO A 95 -2.95 8.04 -7.60
CA PRO A 95 -2.16 8.14 -6.39
C PRO A 95 -2.93 8.94 -5.34
N GLY A 96 -2.64 8.70 -4.04
CA GLY A 96 -3.28 9.41 -2.94
C GLY A 96 -4.10 8.51 -2.03
N PHE A 97 -4.90 9.14 -1.18
CA PHE A 97 -5.71 8.45 -0.17
C PHE A 97 -6.96 9.26 0.21
N PRO A 98 -8.02 8.60 0.68
CA PRO A 98 -9.23 9.26 1.13
C PRO A 98 -9.06 9.83 2.55
N VAL A 99 -9.70 10.98 2.77
CA VAL A 99 -9.76 11.68 4.06
C VAL A 99 -11.19 12.07 4.41
N ASN A 100 -11.49 12.12 5.70
CA ASN A 100 -12.76 12.61 6.24
C ASN A 100 -12.54 13.16 7.67
N SER A 101 -13.52 13.86 8.22
CA SER A 101 -13.44 14.40 9.59
C SER A 101 -14.85 14.55 10.18
N TYR A 102 -14.93 14.82 11.48
CA TYR A 102 -16.21 15.16 12.13
C TYR A 102 -16.51 16.66 12.13
N GLU A 103 -15.46 17.46 12.15
CA GLU A 103 -15.53 18.91 12.20
C GLU A 103 -14.68 19.50 11.06
N PRO A 104 -14.95 20.73 10.60
CA PRO A 104 -14.12 21.37 9.58
C PRO A 104 -12.65 21.46 10.02
N ILE A 105 -11.74 21.12 9.10
CA ILE A 105 -10.30 21.20 9.32
C ILE A 105 -9.72 22.16 8.28
N GLU A 106 -9.13 23.27 8.75
CA GLU A 106 -8.35 24.16 7.92
C GLU A 106 -7.00 23.50 7.58
N CYS A 107 -6.69 23.39 6.32
CA CYS A 107 -5.47 22.77 5.81
C CYS A 107 -4.93 23.53 4.58
N ARG A 108 -3.85 23.04 4.00
CA ARG A 108 -3.31 23.57 2.74
C ARG A 108 -3.15 22.44 1.73
N LEU A 109 -3.41 22.77 0.48
CA LEU A 109 -3.20 21.88 -0.67
C LEU A 109 -2.67 22.72 -1.84
N ASN A 110 -1.55 22.33 -2.44
CA ASN A 110 -0.88 23.09 -3.51
C ASN A 110 -0.64 24.56 -3.11
N ASP A 111 -0.11 24.76 -1.89
CA ASP A 111 0.18 26.07 -1.28
C ASP A 111 -1.04 27.00 -1.09
N LYS A 112 -2.25 26.51 -1.32
CA LYS A 112 -3.50 27.26 -1.13
C LYS A 112 -4.22 26.82 0.13
N PRO A 113 -4.89 27.73 0.85
CA PRO A 113 -5.77 27.35 1.96
C PRO A 113 -6.93 26.52 1.42
N PHE A 114 -7.26 25.48 2.16
CA PHE A 114 -8.33 24.55 1.85
C PHE A 114 -9.01 24.11 3.16
N ILE A 115 -10.32 23.87 3.12
CA ILE A 115 -11.06 23.39 4.28
C ILE A 115 -11.67 22.02 3.95
N ILE A 116 -11.30 21.01 4.74
CA ILE A 116 -12.04 19.75 4.75
C ILE A 116 -13.34 20.04 5.49
N ASN A 117 -14.46 20.01 4.77
CA ASN A 117 -15.80 20.25 5.32
C ASN A 117 -16.58 18.93 5.29
N PRO A 118 -16.74 18.24 6.43
CA PRO A 118 -17.36 16.93 6.48
C PRO A 118 -18.85 17.01 6.17
N GLN A 119 -19.34 16.02 5.45
CA GLN A 119 -20.76 15.81 5.18
C GLN A 119 -21.07 14.32 5.23
N GLU A 120 -22.24 13.95 5.73
CA GLU A 120 -22.66 12.55 5.74
C GLU A 120 -22.76 11.99 4.32
N GLY A 121 -22.25 10.78 4.12
CA GLY A 121 -22.21 10.12 2.82
C GLY A 121 -21.12 10.63 1.86
N PHE A 122 -20.25 11.53 2.31
CA PHE A 122 -19.20 12.14 1.53
C PHE A 122 -17.81 11.97 2.18
N PHE A 123 -16.78 11.86 1.37
CA PHE A 123 -15.36 11.97 1.78
C PHE A 123 -14.55 12.57 0.63
N LEU A 124 -13.40 13.13 0.96
CA LEU A 124 -12.47 13.69 -0.02
C LEU A 124 -11.39 12.68 -0.36
N PHE A 125 -10.88 12.71 -1.60
CA PHE A 125 -9.70 11.98 -2.02
C PHE A 125 -8.57 12.98 -2.32
N VAL A 126 -7.45 12.87 -1.60
CA VAL A 126 -6.29 13.75 -1.75
C VAL A 126 -5.31 13.10 -2.71
N SER A 127 -5.30 13.55 -3.98
CA SER A 127 -4.37 13.07 -5.01
C SER A 127 -3.01 13.75 -4.94
N ASP A 128 -2.99 15.06 -4.66
CA ASP A 128 -1.76 15.85 -4.56
C ASP A 128 -1.18 15.84 -3.14
N TRP A 129 -1.14 14.66 -2.53
CA TRP A 129 -0.83 14.45 -1.13
C TRP A 129 0.55 14.98 -0.70
N ARG A 130 1.50 15.13 -1.63
CA ARG A 130 2.84 15.68 -1.32
C ARG A 130 2.82 17.13 -0.88
N THR A 131 1.80 17.88 -1.27
CA THR A 131 1.60 19.29 -0.89
C THR A 131 0.50 19.48 0.16
N PHE A 132 -0.12 18.36 0.60
CA PHE A 132 -1.18 18.39 1.59
C PHE A 132 -0.61 18.53 3.01
N THR A 133 -1.01 19.58 3.72
CA THR A 133 -0.59 19.83 5.11
C THR A 133 -1.79 20.15 5.99
N ILE A 134 -1.71 19.71 7.25
CA ILE A 134 -2.73 19.90 8.29
C ILE A 134 -2.11 20.50 9.54
N PRO A 135 -2.91 21.13 10.43
CA PRO A 135 -2.41 21.63 11.71
C PRO A 135 -1.86 20.50 12.61
N ASN A 136 -0.80 20.80 13.37
CA ASN A 136 -0.11 19.81 14.21
C ASN A 136 -0.97 19.28 15.37
N ASN A 137 -2.04 19.98 15.75
CA ASN A 137 -2.96 19.60 16.84
C ASN A 137 -4.08 18.65 16.39
N ILE A 138 -4.03 18.15 15.17
CA ILE A 138 -4.98 17.17 14.66
C ILE A 138 -4.48 15.75 15.00
N THR A 139 -5.34 14.92 15.59
CA THR A 139 -5.10 13.48 15.72
C THR A 139 -5.51 12.78 14.42
N ILE A 140 -4.66 11.91 13.89
CA ILE A 140 -4.98 11.14 12.68
C ILE A 140 -5.43 9.74 13.10
N ILE A 141 -6.60 9.31 12.60
CA ILE A 141 -7.09 7.94 12.77
C ILE A 141 -7.08 7.26 11.40
N GLY A 142 -6.21 6.26 11.25
CA GLY A 142 -6.16 5.40 10.08
C GLY A 142 -7.16 4.27 10.21
N ILE A 143 -8.09 4.18 9.29
CA ILE A 143 -9.10 3.13 9.22
C ILE A 143 -8.74 2.15 8.10
N GLU A 144 -8.62 0.87 8.44
CA GLU A 144 -8.22 -0.15 7.49
C GLU A 144 -9.35 -0.51 6.54
N ASN A 145 -10.55 -0.68 7.04
CA ASN A 145 -11.71 -1.10 6.26
C ASN A 145 -12.49 0.09 5.69
N MET A 146 -12.81 0.05 4.39
CA MET A 146 -13.53 1.14 3.71
C MET A 146 -14.99 1.26 4.14
N GLU A 147 -15.63 0.22 4.65
CA GLU A 147 -16.99 0.33 5.16
C GLU A 147 -17.01 1.15 6.45
N ASN A 148 -16.08 0.87 7.39
CA ASN A 148 -15.88 1.69 8.59
C ASN A 148 -15.54 3.13 8.23
N PHE A 149 -14.64 3.35 7.27
CA PHE A 149 -14.26 4.69 6.84
C PHE A 149 -15.46 5.47 6.26
N ARG A 150 -16.29 4.85 5.43
CA ARG A 150 -17.49 5.49 4.87
C ARG A 150 -18.54 5.79 5.93
N LYS A 151 -18.63 4.97 6.97
CA LYS A 151 -19.62 5.05 8.05
C LYS A 151 -19.06 5.66 9.35
N ILE A 152 -18.01 6.50 9.27
CA ILE A 152 -17.38 7.09 10.48
C ILE A 152 -18.38 7.87 11.33
N HIS A 153 -19.38 8.52 10.73
CA HIS A 153 -20.39 9.27 11.47
C HIS A 153 -21.24 8.39 12.39
N GLN A 154 -21.48 7.14 12.01
CA GLN A 154 -22.16 6.14 12.84
C GLN A 154 -21.28 5.61 14.00
N GLN A 155 -19.96 5.86 13.93
CA GLN A 155 -18.97 5.47 14.93
C GLN A 155 -18.50 6.66 15.79
N ARG A 156 -19.15 7.82 15.69
CA ARG A 156 -18.69 9.05 16.35
C ARG A 156 -18.60 8.93 17.87
N VAL A 157 -19.57 8.29 18.49
CA VAL A 157 -19.56 8.06 19.95
C VAL A 157 -18.36 7.22 20.33
N PHE A 158 -18.15 6.10 19.64
CA PHE A 158 -17.05 5.17 19.87
C PHE A 158 -15.67 5.86 19.80
N PHE A 159 -15.40 6.62 18.75
CA PHE A 159 -14.11 7.32 18.62
C PHE A 159 -13.95 8.45 19.62
N ASN A 160 -15.01 9.23 19.90
CA ASN A 160 -14.95 10.32 20.87
C ASN A 160 -14.70 9.82 22.30
N GLU A 161 -15.34 8.72 22.70
CA GLU A 161 -15.08 8.09 24.01
C GLU A 161 -13.64 7.63 24.13
N TYR A 162 -13.11 6.96 23.08
CA TYR A 162 -11.72 6.53 23.05
C TYR A 162 -10.75 7.72 23.18
N LEU A 163 -10.94 8.76 22.38
CA LEU A 163 -10.08 9.96 22.39
C LEU A 163 -10.13 10.69 23.73
N HIS A 164 -11.32 10.86 24.30
CA HIS A 164 -11.49 11.50 25.60
C HIS A 164 -10.77 10.74 26.70
N LYS A 165 -10.93 9.42 26.75
CA LYS A 165 -10.30 8.55 27.75
C LYS A 165 -8.77 8.62 27.70
N HIS A 166 -8.20 8.75 26.51
CA HIS A 166 -6.75 8.78 26.32
C HIS A 166 -6.17 10.22 26.32
N GLY A 167 -6.98 11.23 26.62
CA GLY A 167 -6.55 12.63 26.68
C GLY A 167 -6.07 13.17 25.32
N LEU A 168 -6.58 12.61 24.22
CA LEU A 168 -6.21 12.97 22.86
C LEU A 168 -7.09 14.09 22.30
N SER A 169 -6.58 14.80 21.28
CA SER A 169 -7.34 15.84 20.61
C SER A 169 -8.64 15.29 20.00
N GLN A 170 -9.76 15.97 20.24
CA GLN A 170 -11.05 15.68 19.61
C GLN A 170 -11.12 16.15 18.15
N LYS A 171 -10.14 16.96 17.71
CA LYS A 171 -10.00 17.31 16.30
C LYS A 171 -9.32 16.17 15.57
N VAL A 172 -10.06 15.46 14.75
CA VAL A 172 -9.63 14.19 14.12
C VAL A 172 -9.71 14.28 12.61
N LEU A 173 -8.65 13.84 11.95
CA LEU A 173 -8.66 13.51 10.53
C LEU A 173 -8.67 11.98 10.39
N PHE A 174 -9.73 11.45 9.79
CA PHE A 174 -9.79 10.06 9.39
C PHE A 174 -9.13 9.89 8.04
N VAL A 175 -8.29 8.86 7.91
CA VAL A 175 -7.63 8.49 6.66
C VAL A 175 -7.83 7.00 6.40
N SER A 176 -7.83 6.58 5.14
CA SER A 176 -7.84 5.15 4.82
C SER A 176 -6.66 4.78 3.95
N ARG A 177 -6.16 3.58 4.14
CA ARG A 177 -5.07 3.02 3.33
C ARG A 177 -5.49 2.61 1.91
N TYR A 178 -6.77 2.69 1.58
CA TYR A 178 -7.27 2.38 0.24
C TYR A 178 -6.89 3.48 -0.77
N PRO A 179 -6.56 3.16 -2.03
CA PRO A 179 -6.43 1.81 -2.60
C PRO A 179 -5.14 1.08 -2.20
N GLN A 180 -4.23 1.74 -1.49
CA GLN A 180 -2.97 1.21 -0.98
C GLN A 180 -2.31 2.16 0.03
N SER A 181 -1.43 1.63 0.87
CA SER A 181 -0.86 2.34 2.02
C SER A 181 0.36 3.22 1.71
N THR A 182 1.03 3.06 0.56
CA THR A 182 2.33 3.72 0.31
C THR A 182 2.25 5.24 0.38
N ASP A 183 1.31 5.86 -0.37
CA ASP A 183 1.17 7.33 -0.39
C ASP A 183 0.78 7.88 0.99
N LEU A 184 -0.13 7.20 1.67
CA LEU A 184 -0.53 7.56 3.04
C LEU A 184 0.67 7.50 4.00
N ARG A 185 1.49 6.45 3.94
CA ARG A 185 2.68 6.30 4.81
C ARG A 185 3.72 7.39 4.55
N GLU A 186 4.01 7.67 3.28
CA GLU A 186 4.96 8.72 2.89
C GLU A 186 4.48 10.09 3.37
N TRP A 187 3.19 10.39 3.20
CA TRP A 187 2.59 11.62 3.72
C TRP A 187 2.65 11.68 5.25
N MET A 188 2.27 10.61 5.94
CA MET A 188 2.35 10.54 7.39
C MET A 188 3.78 10.74 7.91
N ALA A 189 4.80 10.26 7.18
CA ALA A 189 6.20 10.47 7.54
C ALA A 189 6.65 11.94 7.40
N SER A 190 5.98 12.73 6.55
CA SER A 190 6.29 14.14 6.31
C SER A 190 5.67 15.12 7.34
N ILE A 191 4.77 14.66 8.19
CA ILE A 191 4.06 15.48 9.18
C ILE A 191 4.28 14.92 10.61
N PRO A 192 4.19 15.76 11.68
CA PRO A 192 4.48 15.32 13.05
C PRO A 192 3.27 14.75 13.80
N ASN A 193 2.09 14.76 13.21
CA ASN A 193 0.82 14.45 13.87
C ASN A 193 0.78 13.04 14.48
N PRO A 194 0.16 12.83 15.64
CA PRO A 194 -0.04 11.50 16.22
C PRO A 194 -0.97 10.66 15.33
N TYR A 195 -0.67 9.36 15.26
CA TYR A 195 -1.41 8.39 14.46
C TYR A 195 -1.98 7.26 15.31
N ILE A 196 -3.27 7.03 15.18
CA ILE A 196 -3.99 5.92 15.77
C ILE A 196 -4.45 4.99 14.66
N HIS A 197 -4.09 3.74 14.74
CA HIS A 197 -4.54 2.72 13.78
C HIS A 197 -5.80 2.01 14.29
N PHE A 198 -6.84 2.02 13.49
CA PHE A 198 -8.05 1.24 13.72
C PHE A 198 -8.14 0.19 12.60
N GLY A 199 -7.81 -1.05 12.94
CA GLY A 199 -7.77 -2.18 12.06
C GLY A 199 -8.52 -3.38 12.63
N ASP A 200 -8.50 -4.50 11.93
CA ASP A 200 -9.05 -5.76 12.40
C ASP A 200 -8.29 -6.27 13.64
N PHE A 201 -9.03 -6.84 14.57
CA PHE A 201 -8.49 -7.44 15.80
C PHE A 201 -8.13 -8.90 15.53
N ASP A 202 -7.14 -9.08 14.66
CA ASP A 202 -6.57 -10.37 14.28
C ASP A 202 -5.06 -10.24 14.04
N LEU A 203 -4.37 -11.37 13.81
CA LEU A 203 -2.91 -11.36 13.65
C LEU A 203 -2.46 -10.57 12.42
N ALA A 204 -3.25 -10.56 11.34
CA ALA A 204 -2.90 -9.83 10.12
C ALA A 204 -3.08 -8.32 10.30
N GLY A 205 -4.15 -7.85 10.94
CA GLY A 205 -4.37 -6.42 11.22
C GLY A 205 -3.28 -5.85 12.15
N ILE A 206 -2.89 -6.60 13.20
CA ILE A 206 -1.76 -6.21 14.05
C ILE A 206 -0.45 -6.19 13.24
N HIS A 207 -0.21 -7.17 12.38
CA HIS A 207 0.98 -7.20 11.52
C HIS A 207 1.03 -5.99 10.58
N ILE A 208 -0.09 -5.61 9.98
CA ILE A 208 -0.20 -4.40 9.14
C ILE A 208 0.20 -3.17 9.93
N PHE A 209 -0.35 -2.98 11.12
CA PHE A 209 0.01 -1.86 11.98
C PHE A 209 1.51 -1.82 12.30
N LEU A 210 2.08 -2.92 12.76
CA LEU A 210 3.49 -2.99 13.18
C LEU A 210 4.44 -2.79 12.00
N SER A 211 4.18 -3.44 10.85
CA SER A 211 5.08 -3.45 9.70
C SER A 211 4.92 -2.25 8.77
N GLU A 212 3.70 -1.75 8.60
CA GLU A 212 3.42 -0.66 7.65
C GLU A 212 3.41 0.73 8.31
N PHE A 213 2.97 0.85 9.57
CA PHE A 213 2.83 2.15 10.24
C PHE A 213 3.85 2.35 11.35
N GLN A 214 3.85 1.53 12.39
CA GLN A 214 4.75 1.73 13.53
C GLN A 214 6.23 1.71 13.14
N LYS A 215 6.63 0.78 12.30
CA LYS A 215 8.01 0.67 11.79
C LYS A 215 8.47 1.93 11.04
N HIS A 216 7.59 2.61 10.32
CA HIS A 216 7.92 3.77 9.49
C HIS A 216 7.73 5.12 10.20
N LEU A 217 6.78 5.20 11.13
CA LEU A 217 6.41 6.44 11.81
C LEU A 217 7.01 6.56 13.22
N GLY A 218 7.48 5.45 13.79
CA GLY A 218 8.03 5.38 15.14
C GLY A 218 6.98 5.03 16.20
N ILE A 219 7.47 4.39 17.28
CA ILE A 219 6.64 3.88 18.36
C ILE A 219 5.94 5.01 19.16
N GLU A 220 6.62 6.14 19.33
CA GLU A 220 6.11 7.27 20.13
C GLU A 220 4.92 8.00 19.46
N ARG A 221 4.84 7.94 18.14
CA ARG A 221 3.81 8.62 17.35
C ARG A 221 2.60 7.78 17.05
N THR A 222 2.71 6.46 17.22
CA THR A 222 1.72 5.52 16.74
C THR A 222 1.09 4.75 17.88
N SER A 223 -0.20 4.47 17.78
CA SER A 223 -0.91 3.56 18.66
C SER A 223 -1.92 2.73 17.87
N PHE A 224 -2.21 1.53 18.37
CA PHE A 224 -3.31 0.71 17.88
C PHE A 224 -4.54 0.96 18.77
N LEU A 225 -5.68 1.24 18.16
CA LEU A 225 -6.93 1.45 18.92
C LEU A 225 -7.42 0.10 19.44
N ILE A 226 -7.40 -0.05 20.76
CA ILE A 226 -7.87 -1.25 21.45
C ILE A 226 -9.09 -0.90 22.27
N PRO A 227 -10.32 -1.32 21.88
CA PRO A 227 -11.53 -1.08 22.64
C PRO A 227 -11.56 -1.87 23.95
N GLU A 228 -12.24 -1.36 24.98
CA GLU A 228 -12.34 -2.03 26.27
C GLU A 228 -13.06 -3.37 26.19
N ASP A 229 -14.04 -3.47 25.32
CA ASP A 229 -14.88 -4.66 25.15
C ASP A 229 -14.27 -5.70 24.20
N ILE A 230 -13.02 -5.49 23.71
CA ILE A 230 -12.39 -6.39 22.72
C ILE A 230 -12.32 -7.84 23.19
N SER A 231 -12.10 -8.07 24.49
CA SER A 231 -12.05 -9.43 25.04
C SER A 231 -13.39 -10.17 24.87
N SER A 232 -14.52 -9.51 25.12
CA SER A 232 -15.83 -10.09 24.91
C SER A 232 -16.16 -10.30 23.45
N ARG A 233 -15.75 -9.40 22.58
CA ARG A 233 -15.95 -9.49 21.12
C ARG A 233 -15.12 -10.60 20.49
N LEU A 234 -13.87 -10.77 20.89
CA LEU A 234 -13.02 -11.87 20.41
C LEU A 234 -13.62 -13.24 20.74
N ARG A 235 -14.27 -13.42 21.90
CA ARG A 235 -14.98 -14.67 22.23
C ARG A 235 -16.09 -15.01 21.24
N CYS A 236 -16.68 -14.01 20.60
CA CYS A 236 -17.68 -14.16 19.54
C CYS A 236 -17.07 -14.13 18.13
N GLY A 237 -15.74 -13.96 18.01
CA GLY A 237 -15.04 -13.81 16.76
C GLY A 237 -14.86 -15.10 15.94
N SER A 238 -14.12 -15.02 14.86
CA SER A 238 -13.93 -16.07 13.85
C SER A 238 -12.70 -16.94 14.13
N THR A 239 -12.91 -18.21 14.48
CA THR A 239 -11.84 -19.23 14.57
C THR A 239 -11.24 -19.54 13.20
N ARG A 240 -12.04 -19.52 12.14
CA ARG A 240 -11.56 -19.76 10.78
C ARG A 240 -10.50 -18.74 10.39
N ARG A 241 -10.75 -17.46 10.63
CA ARG A 241 -9.81 -16.38 10.35
C ARG A 241 -8.47 -16.58 11.08
N TYR A 242 -8.52 -16.91 12.36
CA TYR A 242 -7.32 -17.21 13.12
C TYR A 242 -6.51 -18.36 12.51
N ASN A 243 -7.16 -19.47 12.15
CA ASN A 243 -6.50 -20.64 11.58
C ASN A 243 -5.85 -20.33 10.21
N GLU A 244 -6.50 -19.54 9.36
CA GLU A 244 -5.97 -19.12 8.05
C GLU A 244 -4.72 -18.24 8.19
N GLN A 245 -4.62 -17.46 9.26
CA GLN A 245 -3.53 -16.53 9.51
C GLN A 245 -2.40 -17.13 10.34
N TYR A 246 -2.69 -18.14 11.15
CA TYR A 246 -1.77 -18.68 12.17
C TYR A 246 -0.40 -19.07 11.59
N ALA A 247 -0.36 -19.85 10.52
CA ALA A 247 0.90 -20.32 9.94
C ALA A 247 1.86 -19.17 9.55
N ARG A 248 1.30 -18.02 9.16
CA ARG A 248 2.07 -16.85 8.70
C ARG A 248 2.46 -15.90 9.83
N TYR A 249 1.61 -15.75 10.85
CA TYR A 249 1.75 -14.69 11.84
C TYR A 249 1.86 -15.18 13.29
N LYS A 250 1.97 -16.50 13.55
CA LYS A 250 2.04 -17.08 14.91
C LYS A 250 3.18 -16.54 15.78
N ASP A 251 4.25 -16.07 15.17
CA ASP A 251 5.44 -15.59 15.88
C ASP A 251 5.49 -14.05 16.00
N ILE A 252 4.37 -13.37 15.68
CA ILE A 252 4.27 -11.91 15.81
C ILE A 252 4.42 -11.50 17.27
N LYS A 253 5.22 -10.44 17.51
CA LYS A 253 5.46 -9.88 18.84
C LYS A 253 5.49 -8.36 18.78
N SER A 254 5.23 -7.73 19.92
CA SER A 254 5.32 -6.30 20.09
C SER A 254 6.03 -5.93 21.39
N ASP A 255 6.87 -4.89 21.35
CA ASP A 255 7.49 -4.32 22.53
C ASP A 255 6.51 -3.47 23.35
N ARG A 256 5.36 -3.12 22.80
CA ARG A 256 4.28 -2.42 23.50
C ARG A 256 3.40 -3.42 24.25
N ILE A 257 3.30 -3.19 25.56
CA ILE A 257 2.58 -4.11 26.47
C ILE A 257 1.13 -4.31 26.03
N GLU A 258 0.42 -3.24 25.69
CA GLU A 258 -0.99 -3.29 25.30
C GLU A 258 -1.22 -4.08 23.99
N ILE A 259 -0.29 -3.96 23.04
CA ILE A 259 -0.37 -4.71 21.77
C ILE A 259 0.00 -6.18 21.98
N GLN A 260 1.03 -6.45 22.81
CA GLN A 260 1.38 -7.81 23.14
C GLN A 260 0.23 -8.53 23.89
N GLN A 261 -0.43 -7.85 24.82
CA GLN A 261 -1.62 -8.38 25.50
C GLN A 261 -2.75 -8.70 24.54
N LEU A 262 -2.97 -7.86 23.50
CA LEU A 262 -3.95 -8.15 22.44
C LEU A 262 -3.54 -9.37 21.62
N ILE A 263 -2.26 -9.50 21.26
CA ILE A 263 -1.73 -10.69 20.56
C ILE A 263 -1.95 -11.96 21.40
N ASP A 264 -1.61 -11.92 22.69
CA ASP A 264 -1.77 -13.05 23.60
C ASP A 264 -3.24 -13.42 23.76
N LEU A 265 -4.14 -12.44 23.83
CA LEU A 265 -5.58 -12.65 23.87
C LEU A 265 -6.10 -13.34 22.59
N ILE A 266 -5.66 -12.88 21.41
CA ILE A 266 -6.01 -13.49 20.13
C ILE A 266 -5.53 -14.94 20.07
N HIS A 267 -4.32 -15.23 20.56
CA HIS A 267 -3.80 -16.60 20.63
C HIS A 267 -4.55 -17.46 21.64
N HIS A 268 -4.91 -16.90 22.78
CA HIS A 268 -5.69 -17.60 23.81
C HIS A 268 -7.08 -17.98 23.30
N GLU A 269 -7.83 -17.02 22.74
CA GLU A 269 -9.18 -17.22 22.22
C GLU A 269 -9.19 -18.01 20.89
N ARG A 270 -8.06 -18.02 20.16
CA ARG A 270 -7.93 -18.58 18.79
C ARG A 270 -8.97 -18.03 17.82
N LYS A 271 -9.19 -16.73 17.88
CA LYS A 271 -10.20 -16.03 17.08
C LYS A 271 -9.68 -14.67 16.64
N GLY A 272 -10.25 -14.15 15.54
CA GLY A 272 -10.14 -12.76 15.13
C GLY A 272 -11.50 -12.10 15.12
N TYR A 273 -11.54 -10.76 15.23
CA TYR A 273 -12.77 -9.98 15.21
C TYR A 273 -12.62 -8.79 14.25
N ASP A 274 -13.65 -8.60 13.43
CA ASP A 274 -13.63 -7.56 12.37
C ASP A 274 -14.00 -6.19 12.93
N GLN A 275 -13.30 -5.16 12.49
CA GLN A 275 -13.57 -3.78 12.91
C GLN A 275 -14.99 -3.30 12.55
N GLU A 276 -15.64 -3.89 11.54
CA GLU A 276 -17.02 -3.58 11.15
C GLU A 276 -18.02 -3.80 12.28
N GLY A 277 -17.72 -4.69 13.23
CA GLY A 277 -18.54 -4.90 14.42
C GLY A 277 -18.67 -3.68 15.33
N TYR A 278 -17.88 -2.63 15.10
CA TYR A 278 -17.97 -1.34 15.81
C TYR A 278 -18.81 -0.29 15.07
N ILE A 279 -19.34 -0.61 13.91
CA ILE A 279 -20.35 0.25 13.26
C ILE A 279 -21.65 0.08 14.02
N SER A 280 -22.13 1.16 14.62
CA SER A 280 -23.45 1.17 15.30
C SER A 280 -24.56 0.89 14.28
N GLN A 281 -25.44 -0.03 14.62
CA GLN A 281 -26.62 -0.34 13.81
C GLN A 281 -27.73 0.67 14.04
#